data_7ddc44d21fea6f107fb73057bd63ad44
#
_entry.id   7ddc44d21fea6f107fb73057bd63ad44
#
_cell.length_a   1.000
_cell.length_b   1.000
_cell.length_c   1.000
_cell.angle_alpha   90.00
_cell.angle_beta   90.00
_cell.angle_gamma   90.00
#
_symmetry.space_group_name_H-M   'P 1'
#
loop_
_entity.id
_entity.type
_entity.pdbx_description
1 polymer ?
#
loop_
_entity_poly.entity_id
_entity_poly.type
_entity_poly.pdbx_seq_one_letter_code
_entity_poly.pdbx_strand_id
1 'polypeptide(L)'
;RGRAWRAVWAAAGIGTAILGPAAVALFFFRETAVGIFTSDPLVVGEAADYLRYVSFVLGFWGVYFVAFRTLQAAGDMVTPMVISIVLALGVGAPLAIVLSSRPEFGASGMWIANVVYSALNTLLMVGWLLTGRWTRRMSGAEASVSADAGADR
;
A
#
# COMPACT_ATOMS: atom_id res chain seq x y z
N ARG A 1 -5.93 -23.56 7.77
CA ARG A 1 -5.33 -22.26 8.17
C ARG A 1 -3.89 -22.11 7.63
N GLY A 2 -3.00 -23.09 7.76
CA GLY A 2 -1.60 -22.98 7.32
C GLY A 2 -1.40 -22.84 5.79
N ARG A 3 -2.31 -23.36 4.96
CA ARG A 3 -2.26 -23.23 3.49
C ARG A 3 -2.57 -21.79 3.05
N ALA A 4 -3.58 -21.16 3.64
CA ALA A 4 -3.96 -19.78 3.32
C ALA A 4 -2.83 -18.80 3.69
N TRP A 5 -2.20 -18.95 4.85
CA TRP A 5 -1.05 -18.14 5.25
C TRP A 5 0.16 -18.30 4.33
N ARG A 6 0.46 -19.53 3.90
CA ARG A 6 1.54 -19.76 2.92
C ARG A 6 1.27 -19.07 1.59
N ALA A 7 0.02 -19.11 1.11
CA ALA A 7 -0.36 -18.43 -0.12
C ALA A 7 -0.24 -16.90 0.00
N VAL A 8 -0.66 -16.32 1.12
CA VAL A 8 -0.52 -14.87 1.39
C VAL A 8 0.94 -14.44 1.40
N TRP A 9 1.81 -15.16 2.12
CA TRP A 9 3.24 -14.83 2.17
C TRP A 9 3.96 -15.07 0.84
N ALA A 10 3.57 -16.10 0.09
CA ALA A 10 4.09 -16.32 -1.26
C ALA A 10 3.69 -15.18 -2.21
N ALA A 11 2.42 -14.76 -2.18
CA ALA A 11 1.94 -13.62 -2.96
C ALA A 11 2.63 -12.30 -2.56
N ALA A 12 2.83 -12.05 -1.26
CA ALA A 12 3.58 -10.90 -0.77
C ALA A 12 5.05 -10.92 -1.25
N GLY A 13 5.69 -12.10 -1.20
CA GLY A 13 7.05 -12.29 -1.71
C GLY A 13 7.15 -12.02 -3.20
N ILE A 14 6.22 -12.52 -4.01
CA ILE A 14 6.17 -12.27 -5.46
C ILE A 14 5.94 -10.78 -5.75
N GLY A 15 4.98 -10.15 -5.07
CA GLY A 15 4.69 -8.73 -5.21
C GLY A 15 5.92 -7.87 -4.88
N THR A 16 6.61 -8.18 -3.79
CA THR A 16 7.83 -7.48 -3.39
C THR A 16 8.99 -7.77 -4.34
N ALA A 17 9.12 -8.99 -4.86
CA ALA A 17 10.14 -9.37 -5.83
C ALA A 17 9.98 -8.65 -7.18
N ILE A 18 8.77 -8.25 -7.55
CA ILE A 18 8.50 -7.47 -8.77
C ILE A 18 8.63 -5.98 -8.51
N LEU A 19 7.96 -5.46 -7.48
CA LEU A 19 7.91 -4.02 -7.19
C LEU A 19 9.19 -3.52 -6.52
N GLY A 20 9.90 -4.35 -5.76
CA GLY A 20 11.15 -3.99 -5.12
C GLY A 20 12.24 -3.56 -6.12
N PRO A 21 12.60 -4.40 -7.10
CA PRO A 21 13.55 -4.01 -8.14
C PRO A 21 13.08 -2.81 -8.96
N ALA A 22 11.77 -2.70 -9.24
CA ALA A 22 11.21 -1.54 -9.92
C ALA A 22 11.37 -0.25 -9.09
N ALA A 23 11.13 -0.31 -7.79
CA ALA A 23 11.35 0.80 -6.87
C ALA A 23 12.82 1.22 -6.83
N VAL A 24 13.73 0.24 -6.74
CA VAL A 24 15.18 0.48 -6.76
C VAL A 24 15.61 1.08 -8.11
N ALA A 25 15.17 0.52 -9.21
CA ALA A 25 15.46 1.06 -10.54
C ALA A 25 14.95 2.51 -10.69
N LEU A 26 13.70 2.77 -10.27
CA LEU A 26 13.13 4.11 -10.30
C LEU A 26 13.93 5.11 -9.43
N PHE A 27 14.42 4.67 -8.27
CA PHE A 27 15.23 5.50 -7.39
C PHE A 27 16.56 5.92 -8.04
N PHE A 28 17.26 5.01 -8.70
CA PHE A 28 18.57 5.29 -9.32
C PHE A 28 18.45 5.96 -10.69
N PHE A 29 17.44 5.59 -11.49
CA PHE A 29 17.28 6.07 -12.85
C PHE A 29 16.23 7.20 -13.00
N ARG A 30 15.80 7.83 -11.90
CA ARG A 30 14.76 8.86 -11.88
C ARG A 30 15.00 10.01 -12.84
N GLU A 31 16.22 10.54 -12.90
CA GLU A 31 16.59 11.65 -13.81
C GLU A 31 16.52 11.21 -15.28
N THR A 32 17.05 10.03 -15.59
CA THR A 32 16.98 9.45 -16.93
C THR A 32 15.53 9.20 -17.34
N ALA A 33 14.70 8.68 -16.43
CA ALA A 33 13.29 8.43 -16.69
C ALA A 33 12.51 9.72 -17.01
N VAL A 34 12.77 10.80 -16.27
CA VAL A 34 12.14 12.11 -16.56
C VAL A 34 12.72 12.72 -17.83
N GLY A 35 14.01 12.59 -18.06
CA GLY A 35 14.70 13.14 -19.24
C GLY A 35 14.19 12.60 -20.59
N ILE A 36 13.49 11.45 -20.58
CA ILE A 36 12.81 10.93 -21.77
C ILE A 36 11.63 11.82 -22.18
N PHE A 37 10.97 12.48 -21.21
CA PHE A 37 9.76 13.25 -21.43
C PHE A 37 10.02 14.76 -21.60
N THR A 38 11.09 15.28 -21.01
CA THR A 38 11.42 16.71 -21.05
C THR A 38 12.92 16.94 -20.94
N SER A 39 13.39 18.01 -21.63
CA SER A 39 14.79 18.47 -21.55
C SER A 39 14.94 19.74 -20.69
N ASP A 40 13.86 20.23 -20.08
CA ASP A 40 13.92 21.39 -19.19
C ASP A 40 14.57 21.00 -17.85
N PRO A 41 15.73 21.57 -17.47
CA PRO A 41 16.46 21.17 -16.27
C PRO A 41 15.68 21.39 -14.98
N LEU A 42 14.82 22.43 -14.93
CA LEU A 42 14.00 22.72 -13.75
C LEU A 42 12.93 21.66 -13.55
N VAL A 43 12.26 21.28 -14.64
CA VAL A 43 11.23 20.24 -14.62
C VAL A 43 11.84 18.87 -14.30
N VAL A 44 13.01 18.57 -14.87
CA VAL A 44 13.73 17.31 -14.58
C VAL A 44 14.09 17.22 -13.12
N GLY A 45 14.59 18.30 -12.51
CA GLY A 45 14.94 18.33 -11.09
C GLY A 45 13.75 18.06 -10.18
N GLU A 46 12.67 18.82 -10.32
CA GLU A 46 11.46 18.67 -9.50
C GLU A 46 10.80 17.30 -9.68
N ALA A 47 10.69 16.82 -10.91
CA ALA A 47 10.10 15.51 -11.18
C ALA A 47 10.98 14.36 -10.69
N ALA A 48 12.30 14.47 -10.78
CA ALA A 48 13.21 13.46 -10.25
C ALA A 48 13.15 13.39 -8.71
N ASP A 49 13.02 14.54 -8.04
CA ASP A 49 12.80 14.57 -6.59
C ASP A 49 11.47 13.91 -6.22
N TYR A 50 10.39 14.19 -6.93
CA TYR A 50 9.12 13.49 -6.73
C TYR A 50 9.26 11.98 -6.91
N LEU A 51 9.90 11.51 -7.99
CA LEU A 51 10.11 10.08 -8.25
C LEU A 51 10.94 9.40 -7.15
N ARG A 52 11.84 10.11 -6.50
CA ARG A 52 12.56 9.61 -5.33
C ARG A 52 11.60 9.20 -4.21
N TYR A 53 10.62 10.03 -3.89
CA TYR A 53 9.62 9.70 -2.87
C TYR A 53 8.66 8.59 -3.32
N VAL A 54 8.25 8.61 -4.58
CA VAL A 54 7.42 7.55 -5.20
C VAL A 54 8.10 6.19 -5.11
N SER A 55 9.42 6.14 -5.26
CA SER A 55 10.18 4.88 -5.13
C SER A 55 10.03 4.24 -3.75
N PHE A 56 10.02 5.03 -2.68
CA PHE A 56 9.75 4.51 -1.33
C PHE A 56 8.32 3.99 -1.19
N VAL A 57 7.34 4.74 -1.69
CA VAL A 57 5.94 4.32 -1.68
C VAL A 57 5.75 3.01 -2.45
N LEU A 58 6.39 2.88 -3.61
CA LEU A 58 6.33 1.68 -4.44
C LEU A 58 6.89 0.45 -3.71
N GLY A 59 7.93 0.63 -2.90
CA GLY A 59 8.49 -0.43 -2.07
C GLY A 59 7.48 -1.00 -1.06
N PHE A 60 6.62 -0.16 -0.48
CA PHE A 60 5.57 -0.60 0.44
C PHE A 60 4.35 -1.20 -0.27
N TRP A 61 4.07 -0.79 -1.49
CA TRP A 61 2.85 -1.15 -2.22
C TRP A 61 2.71 -2.65 -2.47
N GLY A 62 3.80 -3.36 -2.70
CA GLY A 62 3.76 -4.82 -2.89
C GLY A 62 3.10 -5.53 -1.72
N VAL A 63 3.55 -5.24 -0.51
CA VAL A 63 3.02 -5.83 0.73
C VAL A 63 1.61 -5.29 1.03
N TYR A 64 1.40 -4.00 0.86
CA TYR A 64 0.09 -3.36 1.05
C TYR A 64 -0.98 -4.00 0.17
N PHE A 65 -0.73 -4.14 -1.13
CA PHE A 65 -1.69 -4.72 -2.07
C PHE A 65 -2.09 -6.15 -1.71
N VAL A 66 -1.13 -6.96 -1.32
CA VAL A 66 -1.43 -8.34 -0.93
C VAL A 66 -2.26 -8.38 0.35
N ALA A 67 -1.91 -7.58 1.36
CA ALA A 67 -2.68 -7.48 2.59
C ALA A 67 -4.12 -7.00 2.31
N PHE A 68 -4.26 -5.94 1.52
CA PHE A 68 -5.54 -5.36 1.13
C PHE A 68 -6.42 -6.38 0.37
N ARG A 69 -5.87 -7.04 -0.64
CA ARG A 69 -6.60 -8.04 -1.43
C ARG A 69 -6.97 -9.28 -0.63
N THR A 70 -6.12 -9.70 0.30
CA THR A 70 -6.43 -10.82 1.20
C THR A 70 -7.62 -10.52 2.08
N LEU A 71 -7.68 -9.32 2.67
CA LEU A 71 -8.82 -8.89 3.50
C LEU A 71 -10.10 -8.78 2.66
N GLN A 72 -10.03 -8.23 1.45
CA GLN A 72 -11.17 -8.19 0.54
C GLN A 72 -11.67 -9.59 0.16
N ALA A 73 -10.77 -10.51 -0.18
CA ALA A 73 -11.13 -11.90 -0.51
C ALA A 73 -11.76 -12.63 0.69
N ALA A 74 -11.41 -12.26 1.91
CA ALA A 74 -12.02 -12.77 3.13
C ALA A 74 -13.39 -12.12 3.48
N GLY A 75 -13.90 -11.20 2.63
CA GLY A 75 -15.15 -10.46 2.86
C GLY A 75 -15.01 -9.27 3.81
N ASP A 76 -13.79 -8.91 4.22
CA ASP A 76 -13.55 -7.74 5.08
C ASP A 76 -13.18 -6.52 4.23
N MET A 77 -14.19 -5.91 3.62
CA MET A 77 -14.01 -4.69 2.82
C MET A 77 -14.01 -3.42 3.65
N VAL A 78 -14.68 -3.43 4.79
CA VAL A 78 -14.89 -2.25 5.64
C VAL A 78 -13.60 -1.87 6.37
N THR A 79 -12.91 -2.84 6.94
CA THR A 79 -11.71 -2.58 7.75
C THR A 79 -10.59 -1.89 6.95
N PRO A 80 -10.20 -2.37 5.75
CA PRO A 80 -9.21 -1.68 4.92
C PRO A 80 -9.62 -0.25 4.56
N MET A 81 -10.89 -0.05 4.24
CA MET A 81 -11.42 1.27 3.92
C MET A 81 -11.34 2.23 5.11
N VAL A 82 -11.79 1.80 6.29
CA VAL A 82 -11.75 2.62 7.51
C VAL A 82 -10.33 2.96 7.90
N ILE A 83 -9.40 1.99 7.90
CA ILE A 83 -7.98 2.24 8.19
C ILE A 83 -7.42 3.30 7.24
N SER A 84 -7.66 3.16 5.94
CA SER A 84 -7.11 4.09 4.94
C SER A 84 -7.71 5.50 5.08
N ILE A 85 -9.03 5.63 5.33
CA ILE A 85 -9.69 6.93 5.51
C ILE A 85 -9.20 7.61 6.80
N VAL A 86 -9.18 6.88 7.91
CA VAL A 86 -8.75 7.42 9.21
C VAL A 86 -7.29 7.89 9.14
N LEU A 87 -6.41 7.13 8.49
CA LEU A 87 -5.02 7.54 8.31
C LEU A 87 -4.88 8.69 7.32
N ALA A 88 -5.64 8.70 6.23
CA ALA A 88 -5.56 9.78 5.25
C ALA A 88 -5.98 11.13 5.87
N LEU A 89 -7.10 11.14 6.60
CA LEU A 89 -7.63 12.36 7.22
C LEU A 89 -6.95 12.70 8.55
N GLY A 90 -6.57 11.69 9.35
CA GLY A 90 -6.00 11.90 10.68
C GLY A 90 -4.49 12.13 10.68
N VAL A 91 -3.77 11.60 9.71
CA VAL A 91 -2.30 11.70 9.63
C VAL A 91 -1.86 12.30 8.30
N GLY A 92 -2.30 11.75 7.19
CA GLY A 92 -1.81 12.13 5.87
C GLY A 92 -2.08 13.60 5.54
N ALA A 93 -3.34 14.04 5.62
CA ALA A 93 -3.73 15.40 5.32
C ALA A 93 -3.15 16.43 6.31
N PRO A 94 -3.26 16.26 7.65
CA PRO A 94 -2.66 17.19 8.58
C PRO A 94 -1.13 17.29 8.44
N LEU A 95 -0.45 16.15 8.26
CA LEU A 95 0.99 16.11 8.09
C LEU A 95 1.40 16.81 6.79
N ALA A 96 0.69 16.60 5.69
CA ALA A 96 0.93 17.28 4.43
C ALA A 96 0.79 18.80 4.57
N ILE A 97 -0.28 19.28 5.23
CA ILE A 97 -0.49 20.71 5.46
C ILE A 97 0.63 21.30 6.33
N VAL A 98 0.98 20.65 7.43
CA VAL A 98 2.02 21.15 8.35
C VAL A 98 3.39 21.16 7.69
N LEU A 99 3.77 20.12 6.96
CA LEU A 99 5.08 20.06 6.32
C LEU A 99 5.17 21.02 5.12
N SER A 100 4.13 21.11 4.29
CA SER A 100 4.14 22.00 3.11
C SER A 100 4.08 23.48 3.49
N SER A 101 3.56 23.83 4.67
CA SER A 101 3.55 25.20 5.17
C SER A 101 4.92 25.66 5.71
N ARG A 102 5.86 24.73 5.89
CA ARG A 102 7.23 25.05 6.33
C ARG A 102 8.10 25.44 5.14
N PRO A 103 8.75 26.63 5.15
CA PRO A 103 9.61 27.07 4.05
C PRO A 103 10.75 26.09 3.73
N GLU A 104 11.19 25.32 4.73
CA GLU A 104 12.28 24.35 4.63
C GLU A 104 11.93 23.15 3.74
N PHE A 105 10.65 22.75 3.69
CA PHE A 105 10.19 21.56 2.98
C PHE A 105 9.46 21.89 1.67
N GLY A 106 8.71 22.99 1.63
CA GLY A 106 7.96 23.39 0.44
C GLY A 106 7.10 22.25 -0.15
N ALA A 107 7.22 22.01 -1.45
CA ALA A 107 6.53 20.91 -2.14
C ALA A 107 6.91 19.52 -1.61
N SER A 108 8.17 19.32 -1.21
CA SER A 108 8.66 18.06 -0.67
C SER A 108 7.94 17.64 0.61
N GLY A 109 7.39 18.59 1.37
CA GLY A 109 6.61 18.31 2.58
C GLY A 109 5.39 17.42 2.31
N MET A 110 4.69 17.65 1.19
CA MET A 110 3.55 16.83 0.79
C MET A 110 4.00 15.40 0.40
N TRP A 111 5.14 15.27 -0.26
CA TRP A 111 5.69 13.97 -0.66
C TRP A 111 6.16 13.15 0.54
N ILE A 112 6.80 13.78 1.52
CA ILE A 112 7.20 13.15 2.78
C ILE A 112 5.94 12.66 3.53
N ALA A 113 4.91 13.48 3.63
CA ALA A 113 3.64 13.09 4.26
C ALA A 113 3.01 11.86 3.59
N ASN A 114 3.09 11.77 2.24
CA ASN A 114 2.60 10.62 1.49
C ASN A 114 3.40 9.34 1.80
N VAL A 115 4.73 9.43 1.90
CA VAL A 115 5.58 8.28 2.29
C VAL A 115 5.22 7.81 3.70
N VAL A 116 5.10 8.72 4.67
CA VAL A 116 4.73 8.39 6.06
C VAL A 116 3.34 7.75 6.11
N TYR A 117 2.36 8.34 5.42
CA TYR A 117 1.02 7.76 5.30
C TYR A 117 1.05 6.35 4.73
N SER A 118 1.77 6.13 3.63
CA SER A 118 1.88 4.83 2.96
C SER A 118 2.53 3.77 3.85
N ALA A 119 3.57 4.14 4.57
CA ALA A 119 4.24 3.25 5.51
C ALA A 119 3.30 2.86 6.66
N LEU A 120 2.65 3.83 7.30
CA LEU A 120 1.70 3.59 8.38
C LEU A 120 0.50 2.75 7.93
N ASN A 121 -0.04 3.06 6.74
CA ASN A 121 -1.17 2.32 6.18
C ASN A 121 -0.77 0.85 5.92
N THR A 122 0.41 0.61 5.36
CA THR A 122 0.94 -0.75 5.15
C THR A 122 1.12 -1.48 6.48
N LEU A 123 1.72 -0.83 7.49
CA LEU A 123 1.95 -1.43 8.81
C LEU A 123 0.63 -1.81 9.50
N LEU A 124 -0.36 -0.93 9.48
CA LEU A 124 -1.67 -1.21 10.08
C LEU A 124 -2.43 -2.30 9.31
N MET A 125 -2.34 -2.31 7.98
CA MET A 125 -2.95 -3.34 7.14
C MET A 125 -2.34 -4.73 7.45
N VAL A 126 -1.01 -4.80 7.49
CA VAL A 126 -0.30 -6.04 7.84
C VAL A 126 -0.59 -6.43 9.30
N GLY A 127 -0.58 -5.48 10.23
CA GLY A 127 -0.92 -5.71 11.63
C GLY A 127 -2.31 -6.31 11.77
N TRP A 128 -3.31 -5.76 11.08
CA TRP A 128 -4.67 -6.30 11.07
C TRP A 128 -4.72 -7.71 10.45
N LEU A 129 -4.04 -7.91 9.33
CA LEU A 129 -3.94 -9.22 8.69
C LEU A 129 -3.36 -10.27 9.65
N LEU A 130 -2.31 -9.92 10.43
CA LEU A 130 -1.65 -10.79 11.39
C LEU A 130 -2.56 -11.17 12.58
N THR A 131 -3.61 -10.41 12.91
CA THR A 131 -4.57 -10.79 13.96
C THR A 131 -5.32 -12.08 13.62
N GLY A 132 -5.32 -12.51 12.35
CA GLY A 132 -5.97 -13.74 11.88
C GLY A 132 -7.51 -13.71 11.95
N ARG A 133 -8.12 -12.58 12.28
CA ARG A 133 -9.59 -12.46 12.38
C ARG A 133 -10.29 -12.73 11.06
N TRP A 134 -9.66 -12.43 9.94
CA TRP A 134 -10.16 -12.70 8.60
C TRP A 134 -10.36 -14.20 8.30
N THR A 135 -9.55 -15.09 8.90
CA THR A 135 -9.69 -16.54 8.70
C THR A 135 -10.97 -17.10 9.33
N ARG A 136 -11.50 -16.47 10.37
CA ARG A 136 -12.76 -16.87 11.03
C ARG A 136 -13.96 -16.52 10.16
N ARG A 137 -13.92 -15.41 9.42
CA ARG A 137 -15.00 -15.01 8.49
C ARG A 137 -15.10 -15.94 7.30
N MET A 138 -13.98 -16.39 6.75
CA MET A 138 -13.96 -17.37 5.65
C MET A 138 -14.61 -18.70 6.05
N SER A 139 -14.29 -19.23 7.25
CA SER A 139 -14.89 -20.50 7.70
C SER A 139 -16.39 -20.38 7.98
N GLY A 140 -16.90 -19.22 8.34
CA GLY A 140 -18.34 -18.97 8.48
C GLY A 140 -19.07 -18.95 7.14
N ALA A 141 -18.48 -18.35 6.12
CA ALA A 141 -19.02 -18.29 4.76
C ALA A 141 -19.07 -19.69 4.09
N GLU A 142 -18.02 -20.50 4.26
CA GLU A 142 -18.01 -21.87 3.76
C GLU A 142 -19.08 -22.74 4.44
N ALA A 143 -19.31 -22.56 5.74
CA ALA A 143 -20.34 -23.28 6.48
C ALA A 143 -21.75 -22.90 6.03
N SER A 144 -22.03 -21.63 5.71
CA SER A 144 -23.33 -21.20 5.21
C SER A 144 -23.62 -21.75 3.79
N VAL A 145 -22.64 -21.75 2.90
CA VAL A 145 -22.77 -22.30 1.54
C VAL A 145 -23.00 -23.81 1.57
N SER A 146 -22.33 -24.53 2.47
CA SER A 146 -22.52 -25.97 2.60
C SER A 146 -23.89 -26.34 3.23
N ALA A 147 -24.43 -25.50 4.10
CA ALA A 147 -25.77 -25.70 4.69
C ALA A 147 -26.89 -25.46 3.64
N ASP A 148 -26.71 -24.44 2.79
CA ASP A 148 -27.68 -24.11 1.71
C ASP A 148 -27.68 -25.20 0.62
N ALA A 149 -26.51 -25.72 0.23
CA ALA A 149 -26.39 -26.81 -0.71
C ALA A 149 -26.92 -28.17 -0.18
N GLY A 150 -27.05 -28.32 1.14
CA GLY A 150 -27.68 -29.47 1.78
C GLY A 150 -29.20 -29.36 1.93
N ALA A 151 -29.77 -28.16 1.90
CA ALA A 151 -31.21 -27.92 1.98
C ALA A 151 -31.96 -28.11 0.65
N ASP A 152 -31.23 -28.04 -0.46
CA ASP A 152 -31.75 -28.20 -1.82
C ASP A 152 -31.76 -29.68 -2.32
N ARG A 153 -31.47 -30.63 -1.45
CA ARG A 153 -31.50 -32.09 -1.74
C ARG A 153 -32.60 -32.81 -0.95
#